data_b9f6109a5202110e9f5b46b1f0326182
#
_entry.id   b9f6109a5202110e9f5b46b1f0326182
#
_cell.length_a   1.000
_cell.length_b   1.000
_cell.length_c   1.000
_cell.angle_alpha   90.00
_cell.angle_beta   90.00
_cell.angle_gamma   90.00
#
_symmetry.space_group_name_H-M   'P 1'
#
loop_
_entity.id
_entity.type
_entity.pdbx_description
1 polymer ?
#
loop_
_entity_poly.entity_id
_entity_poly.type
_entity_poly.pdbx_seq_one_letter_code
_entity_poly.pdbx_strand_id
1 'polypeptide(L)'
;VSSAISSWRGITRTPKIYLRDCGLLHALLELPSASARHGHPIFGASWEGLVIENILAVLDRGWRAGFYRTSDGTEIDLVAEKGGERIAVECKASSAPTVSKGFWTALKDLRIRKAFVAAPVKSAYPIGKGVRVMPLQELIAELTK
;
A
#
# COMPACT_ATOMS: atom_id res chain seq x y z
N VAL A 1 -6.82 -12.10 14.14
CA VAL A 1 -5.78 -12.45 13.20
C VAL A 1 -5.19 -11.16 12.63
N SER A 2 -3.94 -10.91 12.89
CA SER A 2 -3.23 -9.70 12.46
C SER A 2 -1.99 -10.09 11.66
N SER A 3 -1.57 -9.23 10.75
CA SER A 3 -0.27 -9.30 10.09
C SER A 3 0.58 -8.11 10.49
N ALA A 4 1.89 -8.28 10.45
CA ALA A 4 2.84 -7.22 10.68
C ALA A 4 3.88 -7.22 9.57
N ILE A 5 4.21 -6.06 9.05
CA ILE A 5 5.33 -5.85 8.14
C ILE A 5 6.40 -5.00 8.81
N SER A 6 7.65 -5.38 8.60
CA SER A 6 8.80 -4.68 9.16
C SER A 6 9.15 -3.46 8.30
N SER A 7 9.86 -2.52 8.91
CA SER A 7 10.46 -1.41 8.19
C SER A 7 11.46 -1.93 7.15
N TRP A 8 11.38 -1.39 5.94
CA TRP A 8 12.33 -1.68 4.88
C TRP A 8 13.75 -1.28 5.32
N ARG A 9 14.66 -2.26 5.29
CA ARG A 9 16.06 -2.11 5.75
C ARG A 9 16.23 -1.62 7.20
N GLY A 10 15.21 -1.76 8.06
CA GLY A 10 15.33 -1.44 9.48
C GLY A 10 15.46 0.05 9.81
N ILE A 11 15.00 0.95 8.93
CA ILE A 11 15.08 2.41 9.12
C ILE A 11 14.26 2.89 10.30
N THR A 12 13.13 2.21 10.59
CA THR A 12 12.35 2.42 11.82
C THR A 12 12.18 1.10 12.56
N ARG A 13 12.09 1.17 13.90
CA ARG A 13 11.98 -0.04 14.74
C ARG A 13 10.54 -0.52 14.94
N THR A 14 9.55 0.36 14.76
CA THR A 14 8.14 0.03 14.99
C THR A 14 7.52 -0.58 13.74
N PRO A 15 7.06 -1.84 13.78
CA PRO A 15 6.37 -2.47 12.66
C PRO A 15 4.99 -1.85 12.45
N LYS A 16 4.48 -1.90 11.22
CA LYS A 16 3.06 -1.67 10.92
C LYS A 16 2.29 -2.97 11.16
N ILE A 17 1.17 -2.88 11.85
CA ILE A 17 0.29 -4.02 12.17
C ILE A 17 -1.04 -3.79 11.46
N TYR A 18 -1.50 -4.78 10.71
CA TYR A 18 -2.78 -4.77 10.01
C TYR A 18 -3.68 -5.89 10.53
N LEU A 19 -4.99 -5.61 10.65
CA LEU A 19 -5.98 -6.66 10.79
C LEU A 19 -6.24 -7.27 9.40
N ARG A 20 -6.01 -8.56 9.29
CA ARG A 20 -6.19 -9.29 8.00
C ARG A 20 -7.63 -9.31 7.52
N ASP A 21 -8.58 -9.20 8.43
CA ASP A 21 -9.99 -9.19 8.13
C ASP A 21 -10.57 -7.79 8.37
N CYS A 22 -10.71 -7.03 7.28
CA CYS A 22 -11.32 -5.71 7.33
C CYS A 22 -12.81 -5.76 7.71
N GLY A 23 -13.49 -6.86 7.44
CA GLY A 23 -14.86 -7.08 7.88
C GLY A 23 -14.96 -7.18 9.40
N LEU A 24 -14.05 -7.92 10.02
CA LEU A 24 -13.93 -8.00 11.47
C LEU A 24 -13.60 -6.63 12.07
N LEU A 25 -12.66 -5.89 11.48
CA LEU A 25 -12.34 -4.53 11.94
C LEU A 25 -13.57 -3.62 11.91
N HIS A 26 -14.33 -3.64 10.80
CA HIS A 26 -15.53 -2.81 10.67
C HIS A 26 -16.64 -3.24 11.64
N ALA A 27 -16.77 -4.54 11.92
CA ALA A 27 -17.72 -5.05 12.92
C ALA A 27 -17.35 -4.61 14.34
N LEU A 28 -16.06 -4.68 14.70
CA LEU A 28 -15.57 -4.23 16.02
C LEU A 28 -15.75 -2.72 16.24
N LEU A 29 -15.73 -1.94 15.17
CA LEU A 29 -15.95 -0.50 15.19
C LEU A 29 -17.42 -0.09 14.97
N GLU A 30 -18.32 -1.05 14.91
CA GLU A 30 -19.75 -0.82 14.67
C GLU A 30 -20.03 -0.03 13.39
N LEU A 31 -19.30 -0.35 12.29
CA LEU A 31 -19.40 0.31 10.99
C LEU A 31 -20.07 -0.58 9.93
N PRO A 32 -21.39 -0.84 10.05
CA PRO A 32 -22.08 -1.86 9.23
C PRO A 32 -22.32 -1.44 7.78
N SER A 33 -22.35 -0.14 7.48
CA SER A 33 -22.66 0.37 6.15
C SER A 33 -21.43 0.94 5.43
N ALA A 34 -21.47 0.94 4.10
CA ALA A 34 -20.42 1.58 3.29
C ALA A 34 -20.30 3.09 3.57
N SER A 35 -21.43 3.78 3.75
CA SER A 35 -21.46 5.20 4.08
C SER A 35 -20.84 5.51 5.45
N ALA A 36 -21.13 4.67 6.46
CA ALA A 36 -20.53 4.79 7.79
C ALA A 36 -19.00 4.61 7.73
N ARG A 37 -18.52 3.64 6.92
CA ARG A 37 -17.09 3.40 6.72
C ARG A 37 -16.37 4.55 6.02
N HIS A 38 -16.95 5.10 4.95
CA HIS A 38 -16.34 6.22 4.21
C HIS A 38 -16.19 7.48 5.06
N GLY A 39 -17.11 7.74 5.98
CA GLY A 39 -17.05 8.88 6.89
C GLY A 39 -16.15 8.68 8.11
N HIS A 40 -15.65 7.46 8.35
CA HIS A 40 -14.88 7.16 9.56
C HIS A 40 -13.36 7.36 9.33
N PRO A 41 -12.62 7.94 10.31
CA PRO A 41 -11.17 8.17 10.19
C PRO A 41 -10.34 6.90 9.92
N ILE A 42 -10.86 5.73 10.29
CA ILE A 42 -10.19 4.43 10.08
C ILE A 42 -10.24 3.97 8.61
N PHE A 43 -11.04 4.60 7.74
CA PHE A 43 -11.24 4.12 6.37
C PHE A 43 -9.93 4.05 5.58
N GLY A 44 -9.05 5.06 5.74
CA GLY A 44 -7.73 5.06 5.11
C GLY A 44 -6.87 3.87 5.55
N ALA A 45 -6.80 3.62 6.86
CA ALA A 45 -6.04 2.50 7.41
C ALA A 45 -6.66 1.14 7.04
N SER A 46 -7.98 1.05 6.96
CA SER A 46 -8.68 -0.16 6.50
C SER A 46 -8.41 -0.45 5.02
N TRP A 47 -8.42 0.59 4.18
CA TRP A 47 -8.04 0.47 2.77
C TRP A 47 -6.59 0.03 2.61
N GLU A 48 -5.66 0.67 3.31
CA GLU A 48 -4.25 0.30 3.32
C GLU A 48 -4.07 -1.17 3.73
N GLY A 49 -4.70 -1.62 4.82
CA GLY A 49 -4.66 -3.01 5.26
C GLY A 49 -5.18 -3.98 4.21
N LEU A 50 -6.32 -3.67 3.58
CA LEU A 50 -6.89 -4.48 2.50
C LEU A 50 -5.93 -4.62 1.32
N VAL A 51 -5.34 -3.51 0.86
CA VAL A 51 -4.39 -3.50 -0.26
C VAL A 51 -3.15 -4.32 0.08
N ILE A 52 -2.51 -4.05 1.21
CA ILE A 52 -1.27 -4.72 1.63
C ILE A 52 -1.47 -6.23 1.78
N GLU A 53 -2.53 -6.67 2.45
CA GLU A 53 -2.82 -8.10 2.63
C GLU A 53 -3.04 -8.83 1.30
N ASN A 54 -3.77 -8.22 0.38
CA ASN A 54 -3.99 -8.83 -0.94
C ASN A 54 -2.70 -8.90 -1.76
N ILE A 55 -1.85 -7.88 -1.71
CA ILE A 55 -0.54 -7.90 -2.40
C ILE A 55 0.36 -8.98 -1.79
N LEU A 56 0.49 -9.04 -0.47
CA LEU A 56 1.33 -10.04 0.21
C LEU A 56 0.85 -11.47 -0.05
N ALA A 57 -0.44 -11.68 -0.27
CA ALA A 57 -1.01 -12.98 -0.59
C ALA A 57 -0.62 -13.49 -1.99
N VAL A 58 -0.35 -12.60 -2.94
CA VAL A 58 0.00 -12.96 -4.32
C VAL A 58 1.49 -12.87 -4.62
N LEU A 59 2.27 -12.18 -3.83
CA LEU A 59 3.73 -12.17 -3.93
C LEU A 59 4.28 -13.56 -3.55
N ASP A 60 5.06 -14.15 -4.44
CA ASP A 60 5.71 -15.43 -4.15
C ASP A 60 6.80 -15.30 -3.06
N ARG A 61 7.28 -16.44 -2.55
CA ARG A 61 8.24 -16.49 -1.44
C ARG A 61 9.61 -15.83 -1.73
N GLY A 62 9.90 -15.50 -2.97
CA GLY A 62 11.14 -14.83 -3.36
C GLY A 62 11.11 -13.32 -3.08
N TRP A 63 9.94 -12.73 -2.88
CA TRP A 63 9.81 -11.33 -2.55
C TRP A 63 10.04 -11.07 -1.08
N ARG A 64 10.87 -10.07 -0.77
CA ARG A 64 10.97 -9.48 0.55
C ARG A 64 10.17 -8.19 0.56
N ALA A 65 9.24 -8.05 1.46
CA ALA A 65 8.34 -6.91 1.56
C ALA A 65 8.49 -6.19 2.90
N GLY A 66 8.32 -4.88 2.89
CA GLY A 66 8.32 -4.02 4.07
C GLY A 66 7.77 -2.64 3.73
N PHE A 67 7.56 -1.78 4.71
CA PHE A 67 7.24 -0.37 4.50
C PHE A 67 8.51 0.49 4.58
N TYR A 68 8.49 1.65 3.96
CA TYR A 68 9.56 2.64 4.07
C TYR A 68 9.05 3.87 4.82
N ARG A 69 9.83 4.31 5.82
CA ARG A 69 9.56 5.55 6.55
C ARG A 69 10.87 6.17 7.00
N THR A 70 10.99 7.47 6.80
CA THR A 70 12.13 8.26 7.26
C THR A 70 11.77 9.11 8.49
N SER A 71 12.77 9.65 9.17
CA SER A 71 12.59 10.50 10.35
C SER A 71 11.88 11.82 10.05
N ASP A 72 11.95 12.30 8.81
CA ASP A 72 11.27 13.51 8.33
C ASP A 72 9.83 13.26 7.86
N GLY A 73 9.32 12.04 8.05
CA GLY A 73 7.93 11.69 7.77
C GLY A 73 7.64 11.26 6.33
N THR A 74 8.66 11.11 5.48
CA THR A 74 8.50 10.50 4.17
C THR A 74 8.16 9.02 4.32
N GLU A 75 7.12 8.56 3.64
CA GLU A 75 6.61 7.19 3.78
C GLU A 75 6.22 6.59 2.42
N ILE A 76 6.44 5.26 2.27
CA ILE A 76 5.84 4.41 1.24
C ILE A 76 5.23 3.20 1.97
N ASP A 77 3.98 2.91 1.70
CA ASP A 77 3.22 1.90 2.44
C ASP A 77 3.74 0.49 2.22
N LEU A 78 4.19 0.16 1.00
CA LEU A 78 4.82 -1.12 0.70
C LEU A 78 5.99 -0.95 -0.28
N VAL A 79 7.13 -1.51 0.08
CA VAL A 79 8.27 -1.73 -0.81
C VAL A 79 8.54 -3.23 -0.86
N ALA A 80 8.64 -3.79 -2.05
CA ALA A 80 8.99 -5.19 -2.22
C ALA A 80 10.18 -5.35 -3.18
N GLU A 81 11.05 -6.33 -2.90
CA GLU A 81 12.26 -6.61 -3.68
C GLU A 81 12.41 -8.11 -3.93
N LYS A 82 12.77 -8.45 -5.17
CA LYS A 82 13.13 -9.81 -5.60
C LYS A 82 14.16 -9.73 -6.71
N GLY A 83 15.30 -10.42 -6.56
CA GLY A 83 16.31 -10.50 -7.61
C GLY A 83 16.87 -9.16 -8.12
N GLY A 84 16.88 -8.14 -7.26
CA GLY A 84 17.30 -6.77 -7.62
C GLY A 84 16.19 -5.91 -8.23
N GLU A 85 15.05 -6.47 -8.60
CA GLU A 85 13.85 -5.72 -8.94
C GLU A 85 13.21 -5.16 -7.67
N ARG A 86 12.79 -3.89 -7.72
CA ARG A 86 12.05 -3.24 -6.64
C ARG A 86 10.77 -2.62 -7.17
N ILE A 87 9.71 -2.82 -6.41
CA ILE A 87 8.43 -2.15 -6.62
C ILE A 87 8.03 -1.39 -5.35
N ALA A 88 7.22 -0.35 -5.54
CA ALA A 88 6.60 0.38 -4.44
C ALA A 88 5.09 0.46 -4.64
N VAL A 89 4.35 0.43 -3.55
CA VAL A 89 2.91 0.66 -3.55
C VAL A 89 2.57 1.69 -2.48
N GLU A 90 1.84 2.70 -2.89
CA GLU A 90 1.21 3.70 -2.04
C GLU A 90 -0.29 3.45 -2.02
N CYS A 91 -0.91 3.51 -0.85
CA CYS A 91 -2.33 3.26 -0.69
C CYS A 91 -3.10 4.58 -0.50
N LYS A 92 -4.06 4.84 -1.35
CA LYS A 92 -4.93 6.03 -1.25
C LYS A 92 -6.39 5.64 -1.30
N ALA A 93 -7.12 5.94 -0.23
CA ALA A 93 -8.55 5.63 -0.12
C ALA A 93 -9.45 6.65 -0.85
N SER A 94 -8.92 7.34 -1.84
CA SER A 94 -9.60 8.38 -2.61
C SER A 94 -9.75 7.96 -4.08
N SER A 95 -10.88 8.29 -4.69
CA SER A 95 -11.10 8.12 -6.14
C SER A 95 -10.36 9.16 -6.99
N ALA A 96 -9.78 10.20 -6.35
CA ALA A 96 -8.90 11.20 -6.97
C ALA A 96 -7.58 11.28 -6.16
N PRO A 97 -6.76 10.23 -6.19
CA PRO A 97 -5.59 10.14 -5.34
C PRO A 97 -4.49 11.11 -5.77
N THR A 98 -3.82 11.68 -4.78
CA THR A 98 -2.59 12.48 -4.96
C THR A 98 -1.46 11.88 -4.16
N VAL A 99 -0.23 12.06 -4.63
CA VAL A 99 0.99 11.62 -3.94
C VAL A 99 1.84 12.84 -3.54
N SER A 100 2.53 12.72 -2.42
CA SER A 100 3.37 13.78 -1.88
C SER A 100 4.70 13.92 -2.63
N LYS A 101 5.38 15.06 -2.44
CA LYS A 101 6.77 15.20 -2.91
C LYS A 101 7.70 14.15 -2.29
N GLY A 102 7.45 13.80 -1.02
CA GLY A 102 8.20 12.75 -0.31
C GLY A 102 8.12 11.40 -0.99
N PHE A 103 6.95 11.02 -1.51
CA PHE A 103 6.81 9.80 -2.30
C PHE A 103 7.78 9.75 -3.49
N TRP A 104 7.83 10.82 -4.30
CA TRP A 104 8.74 10.90 -5.45
C TRP A 104 10.22 10.88 -5.03
N THR A 105 10.57 11.57 -3.95
CA THR A 105 11.92 11.57 -3.37
C THR A 105 12.30 10.16 -2.92
N ALA A 106 11.41 9.47 -2.21
CA ALA A 106 11.66 8.11 -1.75
C ALA A 106 11.86 7.12 -2.91
N LEU A 107 11.06 7.21 -3.98
CA LEU A 107 11.26 6.38 -5.18
C LEU A 107 12.66 6.57 -5.77
N LYS A 108 13.15 7.82 -5.85
CA LYS A 108 14.48 8.15 -6.35
C LYS A 108 15.58 7.60 -5.43
N ASP A 109 15.47 7.83 -4.13
CA ASP A 109 16.45 7.40 -3.13
C ASP A 109 16.58 5.88 -3.06
N LEU A 110 15.45 5.19 -3.15
CA LEU A 110 15.39 3.72 -3.20
C LEU A 110 15.67 3.14 -4.59
N ARG A 111 15.85 3.99 -5.62
CA ARG A 111 16.07 3.59 -7.02
C ARG A 111 14.92 2.71 -7.55
N ILE A 112 13.70 3.00 -7.15
CA ILE A 112 12.52 2.28 -7.60
C ILE A 112 12.03 2.89 -8.91
N ARG A 113 11.93 2.07 -9.95
CA ARG A 113 11.50 2.49 -11.31
C ARG A 113 10.05 2.12 -11.62
N LYS A 114 9.47 1.19 -10.86
CA LYS A 114 8.09 0.70 -11.04
C LYS A 114 7.34 0.89 -9.73
N ALA A 115 6.35 1.77 -9.73
CA ALA A 115 5.56 2.06 -8.55
C ALA A 115 4.07 2.18 -8.90
N PHE A 116 3.23 1.90 -7.91
CA PHE A 116 1.79 1.88 -8.03
C PHE A 116 1.15 2.71 -6.92
N VAL A 117 0.05 3.36 -7.26
CA VAL A 117 -0.85 3.98 -6.28
C VAL A 117 -2.14 3.17 -6.31
N ALA A 118 -2.38 2.36 -5.29
CA ALA A 118 -3.59 1.57 -5.16
C ALA A 118 -4.72 2.45 -4.65
N ALA A 119 -5.75 2.67 -5.47
CA ALA A 119 -6.87 3.56 -5.16
C ALA A 119 -8.20 3.00 -5.71
N PRO A 120 -9.35 3.39 -5.15
CA PRO A 120 -10.67 2.99 -5.63
C PRO A 120 -11.06 3.76 -6.90
N VAL A 121 -10.27 3.60 -7.97
CA VAL A 121 -10.48 4.17 -9.30
C VAL A 121 -11.11 3.13 -10.23
N LYS A 122 -11.71 3.59 -11.34
CA LYS A 122 -12.40 2.70 -12.30
C LYS A 122 -11.42 1.95 -13.20
N SER A 123 -10.31 2.57 -13.55
CA SER A 123 -9.29 2.02 -14.46
C SER A 123 -7.93 2.60 -14.16
N ALA A 124 -6.87 1.90 -14.57
CA ALA A 124 -5.50 2.35 -14.38
C ALA A 124 -5.13 3.53 -15.30
N TYR A 125 -4.33 4.45 -14.77
CA TYR A 125 -3.76 5.56 -15.53
C TYR A 125 -2.38 5.96 -15.00
N PRO A 126 -1.48 6.50 -15.86
CA PRO A 126 -0.16 6.97 -15.44
C PRO A 126 -0.26 8.34 -14.74
N ILE A 127 0.59 8.56 -13.72
CA ILE A 127 0.75 9.87 -13.07
C ILE A 127 2.20 10.38 -13.13
N GLY A 128 3.10 9.56 -13.67
CA GLY A 128 4.51 9.90 -13.84
C GLY A 128 5.28 8.75 -14.48
N LYS A 129 6.55 8.96 -14.77
CA LYS A 129 7.39 7.92 -15.37
C LYS A 129 7.52 6.73 -14.43
N GLY A 130 7.01 5.57 -14.85
CA GLY A 130 7.04 4.35 -14.08
C GLY A 130 6.06 4.29 -12.90
N VAL A 131 5.14 5.28 -12.78
CA VAL A 131 4.14 5.34 -11.71
C VAL A 131 2.74 5.35 -12.29
N ARG A 132 1.89 4.43 -11.82
CA ARG A 132 0.50 4.28 -12.25
C ARG A 132 -0.44 4.24 -11.05
N VAL A 133 -1.57 4.93 -11.18
CA VAL A 133 -2.73 4.71 -10.31
C VAL A 133 -3.49 3.52 -10.83
N MET A 134 -3.89 2.61 -9.96
CA MET A 134 -4.58 1.37 -10.36
C MET A 134 -5.65 0.97 -9.34
N PRO A 135 -6.78 0.40 -9.78
CA PRO A 135 -7.67 -0.32 -8.88
C PRO A 135 -6.98 -1.60 -8.41
N LEU A 136 -7.34 -2.06 -7.19
CA LEU A 136 -6.66 -3.20 -6.56
C LEU A 136 -6.66 -4.46 -7.43
N GLN A 137 -7.77 -4.76 -8.12
CA GLN A 137 -7.88 -5.95 -8.97
C GLN A 137 -6.87 -5.93 -10.13
N GLU A 138 -6.70 -4.79 -10.79
CA GLU A 138 -5.71 -4.65 -11.87
C GLU A 138 -4.29 -4.71 -11.33
N LEU A 139 -4.04 -4.14 -10.14
CA LEU A 139 -2.73 -4.22 -9.48
C LEU A 139 -2.36 -5.67 -9.14
N ILE A 140 -3.28 -6.45 -8.58
CA ILE A 140 -3.07 -7.88 -8.31
C ILE A 140 -2.75 -8.63 -9.60
N ALA A 141 -3.52 -8.41 -10.67
CA ALA A 141 -3.28 -9.04 -11.97
C ALA A 141 -1.91 -8.64 -12.57
N GLU A 142 -1.45 -7.42 -12.34
CA GLU A 142 -0.12 -6.96 -12.78
C GLU A 142 1.02 -7.66 -12.01
N LEU A 143 0.84 -7.91 -10.71
CA LEU A 143 1.87 -8.53 -9.85
C LEU A 143 1.94 -10.05 -9.98
N THR A 144 0.96 -10.69 -10.61
CA THR A 144 0.90 -12.15 -10.83
C THR A 144 1.35 -12.58 -12.23
N LYS A 145 1.80 -11.66 -13.08
CA LYS A 145 2.39 -11.95 -14.40
C LYS A 145 3.83 -12.44 -14.27
#